data_c41af301dd63dd1f6cfe42eeab64da8d
#
_entry.id   c41af301dd63dd1f6cfe42eeab64da8d
#
_cell.length_a   1.000
_cell.length_b   1.000
_cell.length_c   1.000
_cell.angle_alpha   90.00
_cell.angle_beta   90.00
_cell.angle_gamma   90.00
#
_symmetry.space_group_name_H-M   'P 1'
#
loop_
_entity.id
_entity.type
_entity.pdbx_description
1 polymer ?
#
loop_
_entity_poly.entity_id
_entity_poly.type
_entity_poly.pdbx_seq_one_letter_code
_entity_poly.pdbx_strand_id
1 'polypeptide(L)'
;MCIVNFFKTLFKNKKSSNNNEDEFDWEAYEKAVTDHPLHQVFECRKLLEELSEHSIIGLYDSIDAFLFQDIHFEKVISNMPKWVCDEGISPEGSCSKVFYEKFRQKAHHPVFSKFIYYYDLWSIVAAIQDRISAVMLYMQEFYKLVPCKMNYKPEQYTSGSRHGGERETQAHVLLNSIFVSYASIFDLLSKIAVEQFMFDRYDFTNYKEMHCKKEKAMYKPNIKNIDPSLKQNGLLFTDPEVVRKFETFRNEYVHNGPWDLRSSVYYTAVDGEPADVIIYSPDMVDGHFVTSGSRNKFYSHNNRINAQLPDMIKDATLILMRTVDQISALYKKKTVRKEDPKLTEEYLNAIHDYYKSLV
;
A
#
# COMPACT_ATOMS: atom_id res chain seq x y z
N MET A 1 -12.58 -13.32 6.19
CA MET A 1 -12.95 -14.60 6.86
C MET A 1 -12.24 -14.84 8.20
N CYS A 2 -10.98 -14.43 8.40
CA CYS A 2 -10.24 -14.63 9.66
C CYS A 2 -10.67 -13.78 10.88
N ILE A 3 -11.15 -12.55 10.68
CA ILE A 3 -11.48 -11.62 11.78
C ILE A 3 -12.78 -12.04 12.48
N VAL A 4 -13.79 -12.46 11.74
CA VAL A 4 -15.04 -12.98 12.31
C VAL A 4 -14.76 -14.19 13.21
N ASN A 5 -13.75 -15.01 12.89
CA ASN A 5 -13.34 -16.14 13.72
C ASN A 5 -12.56 -15.73 14.96
N PHE A 6 -11.75 -14.65 14.92
CA PHE A 6 -11.03 -14.13 16.09
C PHE A 6 -12.00 -13.59 17.14
N PHE A 7 -12.99 -12.77 16.74
CA PHE A 7 -14.01 -12.28 17.66
C PHE A 7 -14.96 -13.39 18.11
N LYS A 8 -15.34 -14.35 17.25
CA LYS A 8 -16.08 -15.56 17.66
C LYS A 8 -15.38 -16.35 18.75
N THR A 9 -14.03 -16.39 18.76
CA THR A 9 -13.25 -17.07 19.79
C THR A 9 -13.23 -16.28 21.10
N LEU A 10 -13.14 -14.94 21.05
CA LEU A 10 -13.21 -14.08 22.23
C LEU A 10 -14.56 -14.15 22.96
N PHE A 11 -15.66 -14.26 22.20
CA PHE A 11 -17.02 -14.33 22.75
C PHE A 11 -17.51 -15.77 23.06
N LYS A 12 -16.91 -16.81 22.48
CA LYS A 12 -17.24 -18.22 22.80
C LYS A 12 -16.95 -18.57 24.26
N ASN A 13 -16.01 -17.93 24.92
CA ASN A 13 -15.68 -18.22 26.31
C ASN A 13 -16.65 -17.63 27.34
N LYS A 14 -17.75 -16.98 26.91
CA LYS A 14 -18.81 -16.47 27.80
C LYS A 14 -20.15 -17.21 27.71
N LYS A 15 -20.27 -18.30 26.95
CA LYS A 15 -21.55 -19.08 26.90
C LYS A 15 -21.53 -20.23 27.89
N SER A 16 -22.27 -20.03 29.00
CA SER A 16 -22.90 -21.14 29.70
C SER A 16 -24.32 -21.36 29.10
N SER A 17 -24.57 -22.60 28.66
CA SER A 17 -25.87 -23.28 28.50
C SER A 17 -27.12 -22.42 28.28
N ASN A 18 -27.62 -22.40 27.02
CA ASN A 18 -29.02 -22.73 26.69
C ASN A 18 -29.20 -22.74 25.16
N ASN A 19 -29.85 -23.78 24.66
CA ASN A 19 -30.22 -24.00 23.27
C ASN A 19 -31.34 -23.02 22.89
N ASN A 20 -31.03 -22.04 22.07
CA ASN A 20 -31.90 -21.41 21.10
C ASN A 20 -30.96 -20.83 20.04
N GLU A 21 -31.33 -20.91 18.77
CA GLU A 21 -30.68 -20.24 17.65
C GLU A 21 -30.83 -18.74 17.86
N ASP A 22 -29.98 -18.16 18.73
CA ASP A 22 -29.99 -16.74 19.06
C ASP A 22 -29.60 -15.96 17.81
N GLU A 23 -30.50 -15.19 17.30
CA GLU A 23 -30.28 -14.12 16.35
C GLU A 23 -29.07 -13.31 16.82
N PHE A 24 -28.03 -13.18 16.00
CA PHE A 24 -26.79 -12.52 16.36
C PHE A 24 -27.11 -11.03 16.61
N ASP A 25 -26.96 -10.57 17.84
CA ASP A 25 -27.22 -9.19 18.24
C ASP A 25 -26.13 -8.26 17.67
N TRP A 26 -26.42 -7.70 16.52
CA TRP A 26 -25.55 -6.75 15.81
C TRP A 26 -25.36 -5.45 16.60
N GLU A 27 -26.34 -4.94 17.32
CA GLU A 27 -26.22 -3.71 18.12
C GLU A 27 -25.27 -3.93 19.31
N ALA A 28 -25.41 -5.05 20.02
CA ALA A 28 -24.49 -5.40 21.10
C ALA A 28 -23.08 -5.65 20.59
N TYR A 29 -22.94 -6.21 19.38
CA TYR A 29 -21.63 -6.41 18.72
C TYR A 29 -20.99 -5.07 18.32
N GLU A 30 -21.73 -4.19 17.64
CA GLU A 30 -21.23 -2.86 17.24
C GLU A 30 -20.83 -2.03 18.47
N LYS A 31 -21.62 -2.05 19.51
CA LYS A 31 -21.31 -1.38 20.78
C LYS A 31 -20.05 -1.96 21.42
N ALA A 32 -19.91 -3.28 21.48
CA ALA A 32 -18.73 -3.94 22.03
C ALA A 32 -17.47 -3.65 21.22
N VAL A 33 -17.57 -3.53 19.90
CA VAL A 33 -16.47 -3.14 19.01
C VAL A 33 -16.13 -1.66 19.21
N THR A 34 -17.12 -0.79 19.29
CA THR A 34 -16.92 0.66 19.47
C THR A 34 -16.27 0.98 20.82
N ASP A 35 -16.68 0.28 21.88
CA ASP A 35 -16.13 0.45 23.22
C ASP A 35 -14.76 -0.26 23.40
N HIS A 36 -14.32 -1.06 22.41
CA HIS A 36 -13.07 -1.80 22.51
C HIS A 36 -11.86 -0.88 22.23
N PRO A 37 -10.76 -0.97 23.02
CA PRO A 37 -9.54 -0.16 22.84
C PRO A 37 -8.90 -0.28 21.44
N LEU A 38 -9.20 -1.35 20.70
CA LEU A 38 -8.71 -1.60 19.34
C LEU A 38 -9.66 -1.12 18.23
N HIS A 39 -10.72 -0.39 18.56
CA HIS A 39 -11.69 0.09 17.57
C HIS A 39 -11.03 0.89 16.44
N GLN A 40 -10.13 1.83 16.76
CA GLN A 40 -9.44 2.61 15.73
C GLN A 40 -8.54 1.75 14.81
N VAL A 41 -7.95 0.69 15.36
CA VAL A 41 -7.17 -0.28 14.58
C VAL A 41 -8.08 -1.03 13.61
N PHE A 42 -9.28 -1.37 14.04
CA PHE A 42 -10.30 -2.01 13.21
C PHE A 42 -10.77 -1.08 12.08
N GLU A 43 -11.04 0.18 12.38
CA GLU A 43 -11.42 1.18 11.38
C GLU A 43 -10.31 1.42 10.35
N CYS A 44 -9.04 1.50 10.78
CA CYS A 44 -7.90 1.59 9.86
C CYS A 44 -7.83 0.39 8.92
N ARG A 45 -8.04 -0.82 9.45
CA ARG A 45 -8.05 -2.04 8.64
C ARG A 45 -9.16 -2.02 7.61
N LYS A 46 -10.37 -1.63 7.97
CA LYS A 46 -11.51 -1.49 7.05
C LYS A 46 -11.19 -0.54 5.90
N LEU A 47 -10.58 0.62 6.20
CA LEU A 47 -10.15 1.57 5.17
C LEU A 47 -9.06 1.00 4.26
N LEU A 48 -8.11 0.24 4.79
CA LEU A 48 -7.08 -0.43 4.00
C LEU A 48 -7.67 -1.52 3.10
N GLU A 49 -8.65 -2.27 3.59
CA GLU A 49 -9.41 -3.24 2.79
C GLU A 49 -10.18 -2.52 1.67
N GLU A 50 -10.84 -1.38 1.96
CA GLU A 50 -11.54 -0.57 0.97
C GLU A 50 -10.57 0.00 -0.10
N LEU A 51 -9.40 0.50 0.30
CA LEU A 51 -8.36 0.93 -0.64
C LEU A 51 -7.95 -0.22 -1.57
N SER A 52 -7.70 -1.42 -1.01
CA SER A 52 -7.25 -2.59 -1.78
C SER A 52 -8.35 -3.14 -2.70
N GLU A 53 -9.58 -3.31 -2.20
CA GLU A 53 -10.66 -4.02 -2.89
C GLU A 53 -11.47 -3.14 -3.84
N HIS A 54 -11.46 -1.81 -3.62
CA HIS A 54 -12.20 -0.89 -4.48
C HIS A 54 -11.29 0.02 -5.30
N SER A 55 -10.47 0.87 -4.63
CA SER A 55 -9.66 1.84 -5.38
C SER A 55 -8.59 1.17 -6.25
N ILE A 56 -7.86 0.19 -5.71
CA ILE A 56 -6.82 -0.52 -6.49
C ILE A 56 -7.43 -1.41 -7.58
N ILE A 57 -8.53 -2.11 -7.33
CA ILE A 57 -9.24 -2.86 -8.38
C ILE A 57 -9.75 -1.92 -9.46
N GLY A 58 -10.35 -0.78 -9.08
CA GLY A 58 -10.76 0.25 -10.03
C GLY A 58 -9.63 0.84 -10.87
N LEU A 59 -8.39 0.86 -10.32
CA LEU A 59 -7.19 1.26 -11.07
C LEU A 59 -6.81 0.21 -12.11
N TYR A 60 -6.81 -1.10 -11.77
CA TYR A 60 -6.61 -2.18 -12.73
C TYR A 60 -7.59 -2.08 -13.89
N ASP A 61 -8.89 -2.01 -13.61
CA ASP A 61 -9.95 -1.90 -14.62
C ASP A 61 -9.75 -0.68 -15.54
N SER A 62 -9.26 0.43 -14.97
CA SER A 62 -9.04 1.67 -15.72
C SER A 62 -7.83 1.56 -16.64
N ILE A 63 -6.76 0.87 -16.22
CA ILE A 63 -5.58 0.59 -17.04
C ILE A 63 -5.94 -0.35 -18.18
N ASP A 64 -6.64 -1.44 -17.90
CA ASP A 64 -7.09 -2.42 -18.88
C ASP A 64 -7.94 -1.76 -19.97
N ALA A 65 -8.96 -1.03 -19.55
CA ALA A 65 -9.86 -0.33 -20.46
C ALA A 65 -9.13 0.71 -21.31
N PHE A 66 -8.12 1.37 -20.79
CA PHE A 66 -7.34 2.37 -21.51
C PHE A 66 -6.37 1.74 -22.51
N LEU A 67 -5.60 0.75 -22.10
CA LEU A 67 -4.56 0.16 -22.95
C LEU A 67 -5.14 -0.65 -24.12
N PHE A 68 -6.29 -1.28 -23.92
CA PHE A 68 -6.90 -2.21 -24.86
C PHE A 68 -8.29 -1.75 -25.34
N GLN A 69 -8.51 -0.43 -25.37
CA GLN A 69 -9.78 0.18 -25.79
C GLN A 69 -10.17 -0.10 -27.25
N ASP A 70 -9.20 -0.46 -28.08
CA ASP A 70 -9.28 -0.62 -29.52
C ASP A 70 -9.41 -2.07 -29.97
N ILE A 71 -9.32 -3.04 -29.07
CA ILE A 71 -9.37 -4.47 -29.38
C ILE A 71 -10.32 -5.24 -28.47
N HIS A 72 -10.70 -6.43 -28.88
CA HIS A 72 -11.38 -7.41 -28.03
C HIS A 72 -10.34 -8.08 -27.10
N PHE A 73 -10.09 -7.46 -25.95
CA PHE A 73 -9.01 -7.81 -25.00
C PHE A 73 -9.00 -9.29 -24.62
N GLU A 74 -10.15 -9.82 -24.15
CA GLU A 74 -10.26 -11.22 -23.69
C GLU A 74 -9.86 -12.23 -24.77
N LYS A 75 -10.20 -11.91 -26.04
CA LYS A 75 -9.87 -12.77 -27.16
C LYS A 75 -8.37 -12.75 -27.47
N VAL A 76 -7.71 -11.62 -27.31
CA VAL A 76 -6.28 -11.49 -27.58
C VAL A 76 -5.45 -12.08 -26.44
N ILE A 77 -5.79 -11.78 -25.18
CA ILE A 77 -5.05 -12.25 -24.01
C ILE A 77 -5.10 -13.77 -23.86
N SER A 78 -6.25 -14.41 -24.18
CA SER A 78 -6.39 -15.86 -24.13
C SER A 78 -5.48 -16.62 -25.09
N ASN A 79 -4.97 -15.93 -26.12
CA ASN A 79 -4.03 -16.48 -27.11
C ASN A 79 -2.58 -16.07 -26.87
N MET A 80 -2.34 -15.08 -25.97
CA MET A 80 -0.99 -14.61 -25.66
C MET A 80 -0.18 -15.71 -24.97
N PRO A 81 1.13 -15.85 -25.26
CA PRO A 81 1.97 -16.79 -24.52
C PRO A 81 1.91 -16.56 -23.02
N LYS A 82 1.64 -17.62 -22.25
CA LYS A 82 1.41 -17.55 -20.80
C LYS A 82 2.52 -16.79 -20.06
N TRP A 83 3.77 -17.01 -20.41
CA TRP A 83 4.91 -16.35 -19.78
C TRP A 83 4.95 -14.83 -20.05
N VAL A 84 4.38 -14.33 -21.19
CA VAL A 84 4.20 -12.89 -21.43
C VAL A 84 3.16 -12.33 -20.49
N CYS A 85 2.08 -13.10 -20.24
CA CYS A 85 1.01 -12.70 -19.33
C CYS A 85 1.44 -12.69 -17.86
N ASP A 86 2.39 -13.52 -17.49
CA ASP A 86 2.81 -13.71 -16.09
C ASP A 86 4.16 -13.04 -15.78
N GLU A 87 4.81 -12.42 -16.76
CA GLU A 87 6.14 -11.82 -16.58
C GLU A 87 6.13 -10.71 -15.53
N GLY A 88 7.02 -10.85 -14.53
CA GLY A 88 7.15 -9.90 -13.43
C GLY A 88 6.12 -10.04 -12.32
N ILE A 89 5.12 -10.91 -12.44
CA ILE A 89 4.09 -11.14 -11.43
C ILE A 89 4.52 -12.27 -10.47
N SER A 90 5.01 -13.39 -11.02
CA SER A 90 5.48 -14.51 -10.20
C SER A 90 6.71 -15.18 -10.80
N PRO A 91 7.53 -15.89 -9.97
CA PRO A 91 8.66 -16.70 -10.47
C PRO A 91 8.24 -17.80 -11.42
N GLU A 92 7.01 -18.34 -11.28
CA GLU A 92 6.50 -19.44 -12.12
C GLU A 92 6.14 -18.97 -13.53
N GLY A 93 5.71 -17.71 -13.67
CA GLY A 93 5.42 -17.09 -14.97
C GLY A 93 6.60 -16.35 -15.58
N SER A 94 7.70 -16.18 -14.83
CA SER A 94 8.90 -15.47 -15.31
C SER A 94 9.70 -16.31 -16.29
N CYS A 95 10.38 -15.65 -17.22
CA CYS A 95 11.27 -16.29 -18.15
C CYS A 95 12.73 -15.91 -17.91
N SER A 96 13.69 -16.74 -18.38
CA SER A 96 15.09 -16.39 -18.34
C SER A 96 15.39 -15.25 -19.33
N LYS A 97 16.44 -14.44 -19.03
CA LYS A 97 16.89 -13.38 -19.94
C LYS A 97 17.15 -13.91 -21.36
N VAL A 98 17.77 -15.08 -21.49
CA VAL A 98 18.07 -15.71 -22.79
C VAL A 98 16.78 -16.03 -23.55
N PHE A 99 15.76 -16.54 -22.84
CA PHE A 99 14.46 -16.80 -23.45
C PHE A 99 13.77 -15.51 -23.89
N TYR A 100 13.76 -14.49 -23.04
CA TYR A 100 13.22 -13.18 -23.36
C TYR A 100 13.88 -12.53 -24.58
N GLU A 101 15.22 -12.59 -24.67
CA GLU A 101 15.96 -12.06 -25.82
C GLU A 101 15.62 -12.79 -27.12
N LYS A 102 15.48 -14.12 -27.08
CA LYS A 102 15.02 -14.93 -28.24
C LYS A 102 13.59 -14.56 -28.65
N PHE A 103 12.70 -14.37 -27.68
CA PHE A 103 11.34 -13.90 -27.94
C PHE A 103 11.35 -12.53 -28.63
N ARG A 104 12.09 -11.56 -28.10
CA ARG A 104 12.24 -10.22 -28.67
C ARG A 104 12.76 -10.23 -30.11
N GLN A 105 13.59 -11.21 -30.46
CA GLN A 105 14.09 -11.38 -31.84
C GLN A 105 13.03 -11.93 -32.81
N LYS A 106 12.09 -12.71 -32.32
CA LYS A 106 11.05 -13.35 -33.14
C LYS A 106 9.71 -12.61 -33.11
N ALA A 107 9.39 -11.94 -32.02
CA ALA A 107 8.15 -11.23 -31.81
C ALA A 107 8.30 -9.74 -32.18
N HIS A 108 8.19 -9.43 -33.46
CA HIS A 108 8.39 -8.06 -33.96
C HIS A 108 7.15 -7.18 -33.90
N HIS A 109 5.95 -7.78 -33.72
CA HIS A 109 4.71 -7.04 -33.76
C HIS A 109 4.50 -6.23 -32.46
N PRO A 110 3.98 -4.97 -32.53
CA PRO A 110 3.77 -4.10 -31.37
C PRO A 110 2.93 -4.70 -30.25
N VAL A 111 2.02 -5.65 -30.58
CA VAL A 111 1.17 -6.33 -29.60
C VAL A 111 1.97 -6.93 -28.44
N PHE A 112 3.13 -7.53 -28.70
CA PHE A 112 3.96 -8.13 -27.67
C PHE A 112 4.57 -7.08 -26.74
N SER A 113 5.07 -5.97 -27.31
CA SER A 113 5.60 -4.85 -26.52
C SER A 113 4.52 -4.19 -25.68
N LYS A 114 3.30 -4.07 -26.19
CA LYS A 114 2.14 -3.51 -25.48
C LYS A 114 1.74 -4.39 -24.29
N PHE A 115 1.72 -5.71 -24.47
CA PHE A 115 1.42 -6.65 -23.38
C PHE A 115 2.53 -6.70 -22.33
N ILE A 116 3.80 -6.69 -22.71
CA ILE A 116 4.92 -6.60 -21.76
C ILE A 116 4.82 -5.31 -20.93
N TYR A 117 4.55 -4.17 -21.56
CA TYR A 117 4.32 -2.90 -20.85
C TYR A 117 3.16 -3.01 -19.87
N TYR A 118 2.06 -3.59 -20.31
CA TYR A 118 0.88 -3.81 -19.49
C TYR A 118 1.19 -4.59 -18.21
N TYR A 119 1.89 -5.73 -18.34
CA TYR A 119 2.24 -6.54 -17.18
C TYR A 119 3.33 -5.91 -16.31
N ASP A 120 4.26 -5.16 -16.89
CA ASP A 120 5.19 -4.32 -16.13
C ASP A 120 4.44 -3.30 -15.26
N LEU A 121 3.41 -2.65 -15.81
CA LEU A 121 2.59 -1.69 -15.06
C LEU A 121 1.72 -2.40 -14.01
N TRP A 122 1.13 -3.52 -14.39
CA TRP A 122 0.33 -4.36 -13.51
C TRP A 122 1.11 -4.84 -12.28
N SER A 123 2.37 -5.22 -12.47
CA SER A 123 3.24 -5.64 -11.37
C SER A 123 3.49 -4.52 -10.35
N ILE A 124 3.50 -3.25 -10.77
CA ILE A 124 3.59 -2.11 -9.85
C ILE A 124 2.30 -1.97 -9.04
N VAL A 125 1.14 -2.11 -9.68
CA VAL A 125 -0.17 -2.06 -8.98
C VAL A 125 -0.30 -3.22 -8.00
N ALA A 126 0.10 -4.44 -8.41
CA ALA A 126 0.13 -5.61 -7.54
C ALA A 126 1.06 -5.40 -6.33
N ALA A 127 2.22 -4.79 -6.53
CA ALA A 127 3.14 -4.46 -5.44
C ALA A 127 2.53 -3.44 -4.44
N ILE A 128 1.70 -2.50 -4.89
CA ILE A 128 0.95 -1.61 -3.98
C ILE A 128 -0.02 -2.43 -3.13
N GLN A 129 -0.79 -3.32 -3.74
CA GLN A 129 -1.77 -4.17 -3.05
C GLN A 129 -1.08 -5.07 -2.01
N ASP A 130 0.06 -5.62 -2.35
CA ASP A 130 0.90 -6.42 -1.45
C ASP A 130 1.40 -5.60 -0.24
N ARG A 131 1.84 -4.34 -0.46
CA ARG A 131 2.22 -3.43 0.62
C ARG A 131 1.06 -3.04 1.53
N ILE A 132 -0.14 -2.86 0.99
CA ILE A 132 -1.36 -2.61 1.79
C ILE A 132 -1.62 -3.83 2.70
N SER A 133 -1.56 -5.04 2.16
CA SER A 133 -1.72 -6.28 2.91
C SER A 133 -0.66 -6.42 4.02
N ALA A 134 0.59 -6.06 3.72
CA ALA A 134 1.67 -6.04 4.71
C ALA A 134 1.42 -5.03 5.84
N VAL A 135 0.92 -3.82 5.53
CA VAL A 135 0.56 -2.83 6.55
C VAL A 135 -0.54 -3.37 7.47
N MET A 136 -1.58 -4.00 6.93
CA MET A 136 -2.64 -4.61 7.74
C MET A 136 -2.09 -5.66 8.71
N LEU A 137 -1.19 -6.51 8.23
CA LEU A 137 -0.54 -7.53 9.05
C LEU A 137 0.35 -6.92 10.13
N TYR A 138 1.24 -5.98 9.78
CA TYR A 138 2.15 -5.34 10.73
C TYR A 138 1.39 -4.55 11.79
N MET A 139 0.34 -3.84 11.41
CA MET A 139 -0.51 -3.12 12.35
C MET A 139 -1.19 -4.07 13.34
N GLN A 140 -1.74 -5.18 12.85
CA GLN A 140 -2.37 -6.19 13.70
C GLN A 140 -1.37 -6.78 14.72
N GLU A 141 -0.18 -7.18 14.25
CA GLU A 141 0.85 -7.78 15.13
C GLU A 141 1.43 -6.73 16.09
N PHE A 142 1.62 -5.49 15.64
CA PHE A 142 2.09 -4.40 16.48
C PHE A 142 1.16 -4.16 17.68
N TYR A 143 -0.16 -4.05 17.44
CA TYR A 143 -1.13 -3.80 18.51
C TYR A 143 -1.43 -5.01 19.41
N LYS A 144 -1.02 -6.21 19.02
CA LYS A 144 -0.96 -7.35 19.95
C LYS A 144 0.18 -7.19 20.98
N LEU A 145 1.30 -6.58 20.57
CA LEU A 145 2.44 -6.33 21.44
C LEU A 145 2.28 -5.07 22.28
N VAL A 146 1.65 -4.04 21.71
CA VAL A 146 1.53 -2.70 22.30
C VAL A 146 0.05 -2.28 22.30
N PRO A 147 -0.79 -2.89 23.18
CA PRO A 147 -2.17 -2.51 23.29
C PRO A 147 -2.28 -1.06 23.78
N CYS A 148 -2.92 -0.19 23.00
CA CYS A 148 -3.20 1.18 23.38
C CYS A 148 -4.51 1.28 24.17
N LYS A 149 -4.47 1.91 25.34
CA LYS A 149 -5.68 2.47 25.95
C LYS A 149 -5.86 3.88 25.40
N MET A 150 -6.89 4.04 24.57
CA MET A 150 -7.15 5.28 23.82
C MET A 150 -7.60 6.46 24.70
N ASN A 151 -8.07 6.19 25.93
CA ASN A 151 -8.60 7.19 26.88
C ASN A 151 -7.57 7.62 27.92
N TYR A 152 -6.33 7.83 27.50
CA TYR A 152 -5.26 8.24 28.38
C TYR A 152 -5.43 9.68 28.89
N LYS A 153 -5.42 9.85 30.23
CA LYS A 153 -5.32 11.16 30.88
C LYS A 153 -3.97 11.25 31.58
N PRO A 154 -3.04 12.11 31.11
CA PRO A 154 -1.66 12.19 31.64
C PRO A 154 -1.60 12.42 33.14
N GLU A 155 -2.57 13.17 33.69
CA GLU A 155 -2.58 13.58 35.09
C GLU A 155 -2.80 12.42 36.08
N GLN A 156 -3.21 11.26 35.60
CA GLN A 156 -3.54 10.10 36.41
C GLN A 156 -2.38 9.12 36.65
N TYR A 157 -1.20 9.36 36.05
CA TYR A 157 -0.11 8.40 36.06
C TYR A 157 1.10 8.91 36.87
N THR A 158 1.45 8.19 37.93
CA THR A 158 2.51 8.58 38.84
C THR A 158 3.86 7.86 38.64
N SER A 159 3.87 6.79 37.83
CA SER A 159 5.12 6.07 37.57
C SER A 159 5.09 5.40 36.20
N GLY A 160 6.16 5.59 35.40
CA GLY A 160 6.42 4.84 34.19
C GLY A 160 7.66 3.97 34.32
N SER A 161 7.56 2.68 34.05
CA SER A 161 8.72 1.82 33.94
C SER A 161 9.11 1.67 32.47
N ARG A 162 10.41 1.87 32.19
CA ARG A 162 11.00 1.65 30.87
C ARG A 162 11.41 0.19 30.75
N HIS A 163 10.97 -0.43 29.67
CA HIS A 163 11.34 -1.78 29.30
C HIS A 163 12.03 -1.80 27.93
N GLY A 164 13.01 -2.67 27.79
CA GLY A 164 13.71 -2.95 26.54
C GLY A 164 14.09 -4.41 26.51
N GLY A 165 13.65 -5.13 25.51
CA GLY A 165 13.89 -6.55 25.33
C GLY A 165 13.49 -7.01 23.93
N GLU A 166 13.33 -8.30 23.76
CA GLU A 166 12.98 -8.88 22.46
C GLU A 166 11.58 -8.43 22.00
N ARG A 167 10.60 -8.42 22.90
CA ARG A 167 9.23 -7.98 22.62
C ARG A 167 9.16 -6.52 22.19
N GLU A 168 9.87 -5.65 22.90
CA GLU A 168 9.94 -4.22 22.60
C GLU A 168 10.68 -3.98 21.28
N THR A 169 11.74 -4.71 21.02
CA THR A 169 12.44 -4.67 19.72
C THR A 169 11.51 -5.12 18.60
N GLN A 170 10.75 -6.20 18.79
CA GLN A 170 9.77 -6.66 17.79
C GLN A 170 8.69 -5.59 17.53
N ALA A 171 8.18 -4.93 18.55
CA ALA A 171 7.21 -3.84 18.37
C ALA A 171 7.78 -2.69 17.52
N HIS A 172 9.02 -2.27 17.79
CA HIS A 172 9.68 -1.24 16.99
C HIS A 172 9.97 -1.68 15.55
N VAL A 173 10.33 -2.94 15.31
CA VAL A 173 10.51 -3.49 13.95
C VAL A 173 9.20 -3.46 13.18
N LEU A 174 8.09 -3.87 13.77
CA LEU A 174 6.76 -3.82 13.15
C LEU A 174 6.34 -2.38 12.82
N LEU A 175 6.54 -1.46 13.75
CA LEU A 175 6.24 -0.05 13.57
C LEU A 175 7.05 0.56 12.42
N ASN A 176 8.35 0.31 12.36
CA ASN A 176 9.20 0.75 11.26
C ASN A 176 8.79 0.13 9.92
N SER A 177 8.38 -1.15 9.93
CA SER A 177 7.88 -1.83 8.73
C SER A 177 6.61 -1.20 8.18
N ILE A 178 5.73 -0.66 9.03
CA ILE A 178 4.57 0.13 8.62
C ILE A 178 5.02 1.40 7.87
N PHE A 179 5.96 2.17 8.44
CA PHE A 179 6.47 3.38 7.79
C PHE A 179 7.13 3.10 6.44
N VAL A 180 7.96 2.06 6.37
CA VAL A 180 8.63 1.66 5.13
C VAL A 180 7.60 1.21 4.07
N SER A 181 6.56 0.49 4.47
CA SER A 181 5.52 0.02 3.54
C SER A 181 4.72 1.18 2.96
N TYR A 182 4.30 2.15 3.79
CA TYR A 182 3.60 3.34 3.30
C TYR A 182 4.45 4.18 2.34
N ALA A 183 5.70 4.46 2.69
CA ALA A 183 6.60 5.20 1.80
C ALA A 183 6.81 4.45 0.47
N SER A 184 6.87 3.11 0.51
CA SER A 184 6.94 2.30 -0.71
C SER A 184 5.67 2.43 -1.57
N ILE A 185 4.48 2.51 -0.95
CA ILE A 185 3.22 2.76 -1.68
C ILE A 185 3.28 4.14 -2.36
N PHE A 186 3.78 5.17 -1.68
CA PHE A 186 3.92 6.51 -2.26
C PHE A 186 4.84 6.49 -3.49
N ASP A 187 5.99 5.81 -3.39
CA ASP A 187 6.93 5.64 -4.50
C ASP A 187 6.29 4.91 -5.69
N LEU A 188 5.61 3.79 -5.45
CA LEU A 188 4.98 2.99 -6.49
C LEU A 188 3.83 3.74 -7.17
N LEU A 189 2.99 4.43 -6.41
CA LEU A 189 1.89 5.23 -6.96
C LEU A 189 2.41 6.40 -7.79
N SER A 190 3.55 6.98 -7.39
CA SER A 190 4.23 8.01 -8.18
C SER A 190 4.68 7.50 -9.54
N LYS A 191 5.16 6.25 -9.62
CA LYS A 191 5.52 5.61 -10.89
C LYS A 191 4.29 5.49 -11.81
N ILE A 192 3.17 5.02 -11.28
CA ILE A 192 1.93 4.90 -12.07
C ILE A 192 1.46 6.26 -12.57
N ALA A 193 1.51 7.30 -11.74
CA ALA A 193 1.13 8.65 -12.14
C ALA A 193 2.03 9.20 -13.27
N VAL A 194 3.34 8.93 -13.22
CA VAL A 194 4.26 9.33 -14.28
C VAL A 194 4.01 8.53 -15.56
N GLU A 195 3.80 7.21 -15.48
CA GLU A 195 3.49 6.38 -16.64
C GLU A 195 2.19 6.82 -17.32
N GLN A 196 1.15 7.13 -16.54
CA GLN A 196 -0.12 7.64 -17.05
C GLN A 196 0.07 8.96 -17.85
N PHE A 197 0.90 9.87 -17.33
CA PHE A 197 1.16 11.17 -17.98
C PHE A 197 2.04 11.03 -19.23
N MET A 198 3.01 10.11 -19.19
CA MET A 198 4.01 9.92 -20.24
C MET A 198 3.57 8.94 -21.34
N PHE A 199 2.42 8.29 -21.18
CA PHE A 199 1.96 7.20 -22.07
C PHE A 199 1.98 7.58 -23.56
N ASP A 200 1.56 8.78 -23.92
CA ASP A 200 1.50 9.24 -25.32
C ASP A 200 2.88 9.33 -26.01
N ARG A 201 3.97 9.16 -25.25
CA ARG A 201 5.36 9.14 -25.74
C ARG A 201 5.88 7.73 -26.05
N TYR A 202 5.10 6.67 -25.76
CA TYR A 202 5.50 5.32 -26.08
C TYR A 202 5.21 4.97 -27.54
N ASP A 203 6.26 4.50 -28.21
CA ASP A 203 6.17 3.78 -29.48
C ASP A 203 6.40 2.30 -29.20
N PHE A 204 5.36 1.50 -29.23
CA PHE A 204 5.43 0.07 -28.93
C PHE A 204 6.19 -0.73 -29.98
N THR A 205 6.46 -0.18 -31.17
CA THR A 205 7.38 -0.83 -32.15
C THR A 205 8.82 -0.85 -31.64
N ASN A 206 9.18 0.15 -30.83
CA ASN A 206 10.53 0.33 -30.25
C ASN A 206 10.55 0.25 -28.72
N TYR A 207 9.43 -0.15 -28.09
CA TYR A 207 9.36 -0.24 -26.63
C TYR A 207 10.40 -1.17 -26.06
N LYS A 208 11.17 -0.70 -25.11
CA LYS A 208 12.25 -1.45 -24.43
C LYS A 208 11.96 -1.63 -22.93
N GLU A 209 11.45 -0.62 -22.28
CA GLU A 209 11.19 -0.59 -20.85
C GLU A 209 10.25 0.58 -20.48
N MET A 210 9.61 0.49 -19.32
CA MET A 210 8.85 1.59 -18.74
C MET A 210 9.74 2.80 -18.47
N HIS A 211 9.20 4.00 -18.61
CA HIS A 211 9.90 5.27 -18.34
C HIS A 211 10.44 5.31 -16.90
N CYS A 212 9.64 4.87 -15.94
CA CYS A 212 9.96 4.95 -14.52
C CYS A 212 10.89 3.87 -13.98
N LYS A 213 11.21 2.82 -14.74
CA LYS A 213 12.13 1.75 -14.27
C LYS A 213 13.54 2.26 -13.97
N LYS A 214 13.98 3.31 -14.63
CA LYS A 214 15.33 3.91 -14.46
C LYS A 214 15.45 4.81 -13.23
N GLU A 215 14.36 5.24 -12.66
CA GLU A 215 14.33 6.19 -11.56
C GLU A 215 14.55 5.48 -10.21
N LYS A 216 15.50 5.94 -9.42
CA LYS A 216 15.85 5.32 -8.13
C LYS A 216 14.85 5.61 -7.03
N ALA A 217 14.33 6.84 -6.98
CA ALA A 217 13.34 7.28 -6.01
C ALA A 217 12.28 8.08 -6.73
N MET A 218 11.01 7.73 -6.53
CA MET A 218 9.92 8.29 -7.33
C MET A 218 9.09 9.32 -6.59
N TYR A 219 8.79 9.10 -5.31
CA TYR A 219 8.01 10.09 -4.58
C TYR A 219 8.88 11.30 -4.26
N LYS A 220 8.50 12.42 -4.87
CA LYS A 220 9.02 13.76 -4.55
C LYS A 220 7.88 14.73 -4.66
N PRO A 221 7.73 15.67 -3.71
CA PRO A 221 6.66 16.68 -3.74
C PRO A 221 6.62 17.50 -5.03
N ASN A 222 7.78 17.67 -5.69
CA ASN A 222 7.96 18.46 -6.90
C ASN A 222 8.10 17.60 -8.18
N ILE A 223 7.52 16.42 -8.24
CA ILE A 223 7.48 15.61 -9.46
C ILE A 223 6.92 16.45 -10.62
N LYS A 224 7.67 16.53 -11.74
CA LYS A 224 7.31 17.37 -12.88
C LYS A 224 6.44 16.65 -13.90
N ASN A 225 6.65 15.36 -14.10
CA ASN A 225 6.04 14.57 -15.16
C ASN A 225 4.80 13.82 -14.65
N ILE A 226 3.84 14.55 -14.10
CA ILE A 226 2.51 14.03 -13.72
C ILE A 226 1.44 15.04 -14.16
N ASP A 227 0.20 14.56 -14.27
CA ASP A 227 -0.93 15.43 -14.60
C ASP A 227 -1.12 16.51 -13.52
N PRO A 228 -1.30 17.80 -13.90
CA PRO A 228 -1.49 18.90 -12.95
C PRO A 228 -2.67 18.69 -11.99
N SER A 229 -3.71 17.94 -12.39
CA SER A 229 -4.87 17.64 -11.53
C SER A 229 -4.52 16.78 -10.32
N LEU A 230 -3.40 16.04 -10.36
CA LEU A 230 -2.88 15.28 -9.23
C LEU A 230 -2.20 16.14 -8.17
N LYS A 231 -2.00 17.45 -8.42
CA LYS A 231 -1.46 18.44 -7.47
C LYS A 231 -2.55 19.27 -6.77
N GLN A 232 -3.77 18.75 -6.71
CA GLN A 232 -4.87 19.38 -5.97
C GLN A 232 -4.77 19.05 -4.47
N ASN A 233 -5.24 19.97 -3.64
CA ASN A 233 -5.21 19.81 -2.19
C ASN A 233 -5.92 18.52 -1.74
N GLY A 234 -5.32 17.82 -0.80
CA GLY A 234 -5.82 16.54 -0.28
C GLY A 234 -5.38 15.30 -1.06
N LEU A 235 -4.54 15.47 -2.09
CA LEU A 235 -3.91 14.36 -2.82
C LEU A 235 -2.43 14.19 -2.43
N LEU A 236 -1.88 13.01 -2.73
CA LEU A 236 -0.51 12.62 -2.37
C LEU A 236 0.54 13.67 -2.80
N PHE A 237 0.44 14.17 -4.04
CA PHE A 237 1.45 15.02 -4.65
C PHE A 237 1.43 16.49 -4.20
N THR A 238 0.59 16.83 -3.24
CA THR A 238 0.61 18.14 -2.55
C THR A 238 1.47 18.12 -1.29
N ASP A 239 2.13 17.01 -1.02
CA ASP A 239 3.00 16.81 0.15
C ASP A 239 2.30 17.08 1.49
N PRO A 240 1.20 16.34 1.79
CA PRO A 240 0.49 16.50 3.06
C PRO A 240 1.39 16.19 4.27
N GLU A 241 1.13 16.82 5.40
CA GLU A 241 1.93 16.62 6.62
C GLU A 241 2.05 15.15 7.03
N VAL A 242 0.95 14.38 6.96
CA VAL A 242 0.97 12.96 7.31
C VAL A 242 1.89 12.15 6.38
N VAL A 243 1.96 12.48 5.10
CA VAL A 243 2.86 11.85 4.13
C VAL A 243 4.32 12.15 4.50
N ARG A 244 4.63 13.43 4.83
CA ARG A 244 5.95 13.82 5.33
C ARG A 244 6.34 13.08 6.61
N LYS A 245 5.39 12.85 7.53
CA LYS A 245 5.65 12.05 8.73
C LYS A 245 6.10 10.62 8.39
N PHE A 246 5.37 9.93 7.52
CA PHE A 246 5.76 8.58 7.08
C PHE A 246 7.13 8.57 6.40
N GLU A 247 7.40 9.53 5.52
CA GLU A 247 8.69 9.67 4.86
C GLU A 247 9.83 9.96 5.84
N THR A 248 9.60 10.83 6.82
CA THR A 248 10.59 11.19 7.84
C THR A 248 10.99 9.98 8.67
N PHE A 249 10.03 9.20 9.18
CA PHE A 249 10.31 7.97 9.92
C PHE A 249 11.02 6.92 9.05
N ARG A 250 10.55 6.72 7.82
CA ARG A 250 11.18 5.78 6.88
C ARG A 250 12.61 6.19 6.56
N ASN A 251 12.85 7.45 6.25
CA ASN A 251 14.17 7.94 5.88
C ASN A 251 15.15 7.84 7.04
N GLU A 252 14.71 8.16 8.26
CA GLU A 252 15.53 7.96 9.46
C GLU A 252 15.89 6.49 9.62
N TYR A 253 14.89 5.59 9.58
CA TYR A 253 15.11 4.16 9.78
C TYR A 253 16.04 3.53 8.72
N VAL A 254 15.83 3.89 7.45
CA VAL A 254 16.56 3.27 6.32
C VAL A 254 17.99 3.81 6.21
N HIS A 255 18.21 5.10 6.49
CA HIS A 255 19.49 5.75 6.23
C HIS A 255 20.33 5.96 7.48
N ASN A 256 19.70 6.14 8.67
CA ASN A 256 20.40 6.46 9.90
C ASN A 256 20.20 5.39 11.00
N GLY A 257 19.32 4.43 10.77
CA GLY A 257 18.94 3.41 11.76
C GLY A 257 17.70 3.81 12.57
N PRO A 258 17.32 3.02 13.58
CA PRO A 258 16.12 3.29 14.34
C PRO A 258 16.22 4.61 15.11
N TRP A 259 15.12 5.36 15.14
CA TRP A 259 15.09 6.62 15.90
C TRP A 259 15.24 6.40 17.41
N ASP A 260 14.79 5.26 17.93
CA ASP A 260 15.10 4.79 19.29
C ASP A 260 16.13 3.66 19.24
N LEU A 261 17.38 3.98 19.57
CA LEU A 261 18.50 3.04 19.51
C LEU A 261 18.37 1.86 20.49
N ARG A 262 17.48 1.95 21.46
CA ARG A 262 17.29 0.91 22.48
C ARG A 262 15.88 0.32 22.51
N SER A 263 15.08 0.54 21.47
CA SER A 263 13.73 -0.02 21.30
C SER A 263 12.94 -0.06 22.61
N SER A 264 12.64 1.12 23.16
CA SER A 264 12.06 1.22 24.49
C SER A 264 10.54 1.34 24.42
N VAL A 265 9.87 0.62 25.32
CA VAL A 265 8.45 0.73 25.59
C VAL A 265 8.27 1.11 27.08
N TYR A 266 7.39 2.05 27.33
CA TYR A 266 7.09 2.54 28.66
C TYR A 266 5.74 2.01 29.12
N TYR A 267 5.74 1.39 30.29
CA TYR A 267 4.52 0.89 30.93
C TYR A 267 4.16 1.81 32.08
N THR A 268 2.93 2.26 32.10
CA THR A 268 2.38 3.04 33.20
C THR A 268 1.49 2.15 34.06
N ALA A 269 1.37 2.50 35.30
CA ALA A 269 0.52 1.79 36.25
C ALA A 269 -0.31 2.78 37.07
N VAL A 270 -1.53 2.38 37.41
CA VAL A 270 -2.42 3.08 38.33
C VAL A 270 -2.72 2.11 39.47
N ASP A 271 -2.49 2.53 40.70
CA ASP A 271 -2.65 1.69 41.90
C ASP A 271 -1.94 0.33 41.83
N GLY A 272 -0.78 0.29 41.15
CA GLY A 272 0.02 -0.92 40.97
C GLY A 272 -0.39 -1.82 39.83
N GLU A 273 -1.51 -1.54 39.14
CA GLU A 273 -1.97 -2.30 37.98
C GLU A 273 -1.53 -1.65 36.67
N PRO A 274 -1.14 -2.44 35.65
CA PRO A 274 -0.76 -1.93 34.33
C PRO A 274 -1.86 -1.10 33.71
N ALA A 275 -1.60 0.15 33.39
CA ALA A 275 -2.58 1.10 32.87
C ALA A 275 -2.45 1.38 31.38
N ASP A 276 -1.25 1.66 30.90
CA ASP A 276 -1.01 2.02 29.49
C ASP A 276 0.39 1.60 29.02
N VAL A 277 0.53 1.49 27.70
CA VAL A 277 1.79 1.16 27.02
C VAL A 277 2.10 2.29 26.05
N ILE A 278 3.30 2.87 26.17
CA ILE A 278 3.67 4.07 25.43
C ILE A 278 4.99 3.84 24.68
N ILE A 279 4.99 4.22 23.40
CA ILE A 279 6.20 4.40 22.61
C ILE A 279 6.31 5.89 22.29
N TYR A 280 7.35 6.53 22.80
CA TYR A 280 7.64 7.93 22.48
C TYR A 280 8.35 8.02 21.12
N SER A 281 7.96 8.99 20.31
CA SER A 281 8.66 9.38 19.10
C SER A 281 9.33 10.74 19.28
N PRO A 282 10.34 11.06 18.43
CA PRO A 282 10.93 12.40 18.42
C PRO A 282 9.88 13.47 18.12
N ASP A 283 10.14 14.68 18.64
CA ASP A 283 9.32 15.85 18.37
C ASP A 283 9.35 16.20 16.88
N MET A 284 8.18 16.56 16.36
CA MET A 284 8.00 16.86 14.94
C MET A 284 7.30 18.21 14.75
N VAL A 285 7.71 18.91 13.68
CA VAL A 285 7.06 20.12 13.18
C VAL A 285 6.87 19.96 11.67
N ASP A 286 5.66 20.18 11.18
CA ASP A 286 5.29 20.06 9.76
C ASP A 286 5.69 18.70 9.14
N GLY A 287 5.63 17.63 9.92
CA GLY A 287 5.98 16.28 9.48
C GLY A 287 7.47 15.95 9.48
N HIS A 288 8.35 16.84 9.96
CA HIS A 288 9.79 16.63 10.06
C HIS A 288 10.25 16.63 11.51
N PHE A 289 11.31 15.87 11.82
CA PHE A 289 11.91 15.93 13.16
C PHE A 289 12.42 17.33 13.46
N VAL A 290 12.21 17.78 14.68
CA VAL A 290 12.79 19.03 15.19
C VAL A 290 14.30 18.90 15.22
N THR A 291 15.00 19.90 14.65
CA THR A 291 16.46 19.91 14.56
C THR A 291 17.04 21.10 15.32
N SER A 292 18.21 20.90 15.93
CA SER A 292 19.03 21.96 16.48
C SER A 292 20.51 21.63 16.32
N GLY A 293 21.20 22.39 15.51
CA GLY A 293 22.55 22.06 15.07
C GLY A 293 22.60 20.71 14.36
N SER A 294 23.43 19.80 14.82
CA SER A 294 23.54 18.44 14.28
C SER A 294 22.59 17.42 14.92
N ARG A 295 21.75 17.83 15.84
CA ARG A 295 20.81 16.93 16.53
C ARG A 295 19.42 17.04 15.92
N ASN A 296 18.75 15.92 15.73
CA ASN A 296 17.41 15.79 15.14
C ASN A 296 16.46 14.89 15.95
N LYS A 297 16.82 14.54 17.20
CA LYS A 297 16.01 13.66 18.07
C LYS A 297 15.83 14.34 19.42
N PHE A 298 14.76 15.11 19.52
CA PHE A 298 14.34 15.74 20.78
C PHE A 298 13.03 15.10 21.22
N TYR A 299 12.86 14.89 22.50
CA TYR A 299 11.71 14.19 23.09
C TYR A 299 11.10 15.03 24.20
N SER A 300 10.00 15.72 23.90
CA SER A 300 9.18 16.39 24.91
C SER A 300 8.25 15.44 25.68
N HIS A 301 8.22 14.15 25.28
CA HIS A 301 7.28 13.14 25.75
C HIS A 301 5.79 13.40 25.41
N ASN A 302 5.52 14.37 24.54
CA ASN A 302 4.16 14.67 24.07
C ASN A 302 3.75 13.78 22.90
N ASN A 303 4.73 13.28 22.12
CA ASN A 303 4.50 12.45 20.94
C ASN A 303 4.50 10.97 21.30
N ARG A 304 3.32 10.36 21.28
CA ARG A 304 3.08 8.93 21.54
C ARG A 304 2.71 8.26 20.25
N ILE A 305 3.69 7.71 19.58
CA ILE A 305 3.50 7.21 18.22
C ILE A 305 2.49 6.06 18.14
N ASN A 306 2.45 5.19 19.14
CA ASN A 306 1.48 4.09 19.18
C ASN A 306 0.02 4.59 19.33
N ALA A 307 -0.21 5.73 19.97
CA ALA A 307 -1.53 6.34 20.07
C ALA A 307 -1.89 7.15 18.82
N GLN A 308 -0.91 7.77 18.17
CA GLN A 308 -1.11 8.61 16.97
C GLN A 308 -1.18 7.80 15.68
N LEU A 309 -0.60 6.60 15.66
CA LEU A 309 -0.47 5.77 14.46
C LEU A 309 -1.80 5.44 13.77
N PRO A 310 -2.90 5.11 14.46
CA PRO A 310 -4.18 4.85 13.80
C PRO A 310 -4.69 6.06 13.01
N ASP A 311 -4.64 7.26 13.57
CA ASP A 311 -5.06 8.48 12.87
C ASP A 311 -4.13 8.77 11.68
N MET A 312 -2.81 8.59 11.84
CA MET A 312 -1.87 8.73 10.74
C MET A 312 -2.16 7.74 9.59
N ILE A 313 -2.45 6.49 9.92
CA ILE A 313 -2.81 5.46 8.94
C ILE A 313 -4.11 5.84 8.22
N LYS A 314 -5.14 6.23 8.97
CA LYS A 314 -6.42 6.67 8.42
C LYS A 314 -6.25 7.82 7.45
N ASP A 315 -5.56 8.89 7.86
CA ASP A 315 -5.38 10.08 7.04
C ASP A 315 -4.57 9.76 5.77
N ALA A 316 -3.47 9.00 5.89
CA ALA A 316 -2.67 8.60 4.74
C ALA A 316 -3.46 7.69 3.79
N THR A 317 -4.27 6.76 4.31
CA THR A 317 -5.10 5.87 3.49
C THR A 317 -6.15 6.66 2.70
N LEU A 318 -6.83 7.62 3.33
CA LEU A 318 -7.81 8.48 2.65
C LEU A 318 -7.15 9.33 1.53
N ILE A 319 -5.93 9.82 1.74
CA ILE A 319 -5.16 10.52 0.71
C ILE A 319 -4.82 9.58 -0.44
N LEU A 320 -4.39 8.35 -0.15
CA LEU A 320 -4.10 7.34 -1.16
C LEU A 320 -5.34 6.99 -1.98
N MET A 321 -6.49 6.71 -1.34
CA MET A 321 -7.75 6.41 -2.03
C MET A 321 -8.10 7.51 -3.03
N ARG A 322 -8.15 8.76 -2.58
CA ARG A 322 -8.44 9.91 -3.46
C ARG A 322 -7.46 10.04 -4.61
N THR A 323 -6.18 9.77 -4.36
CA THR A 323 -5.13 9.87 -5.39
C THR A 323 -5.26 8.75 -6.41
N VAL A 324 -5.52 7.52 -5.97
CA VAL A 324 -5.77 6.37 -6.85
C VAL A 324 -7.01 6.59 -7.70
N ASP A 325 -8.09 7.06 -7.10
CA ASP A 325 -9.35 7.35 -7.81
C ASP A 325 -9.15 8.45 -8.85
N GLN A 326 -8.36 9.48 -8.54
CA GLN A 326 -8.03 10.53 -9.50
C GLN A 326 -7.17 10.00 -10.66
N ILE A 327 -6.17 9.14 -10.40
CA ILE A 327 -5.38 8.49 -11.46
C ILE A 327 -6.28 7.62 -12.34
N SER A 328 -7.17 6.83 -11.73
CA SER A 328 -8.16 6.01 -12.45
C SER A 328 -9.07 6.86 -13.34
N ALA A 329 -9.52 8.01 -12.83
CA ALA A 329 -10.32 8.97 -13.60
C ALA A 329 -9.55 9.54 -14.80
N LEU A 330 -8.24 9.78 -14.67
CA LEU A 330 -7.40 10.24 -15.78
C LEU A 330 -7.25 9.18 -16.88
N TYR A 331 -7.12 7.90 -16.54
CA TYR A 331 -7.15 6.80 -17.50
C TYR A 331 -8.51 6.74 -18.20
N LYS A 332 -9.62 6.73 -17.44
CA LYS A 332 -11.00 6.70 -17.99
C LYS A 332 -11.28 7.87 -18.93
N LYS A 333 -10.79 9.08 -18.60
CA LYS A 333 -10.97 10.26 -19.46
C LYS A 333 -10.30 10.12 -20.82
N LYS A 334 -9.17 9.41 -20.90
CA LYS A 334 -8.44 9.15 -22.14
C LYS A 334 -9.01 7.94 -22.91
N THR A 335 -9.86 7.13 -22.30
CA THR A 335 -10.42 5.92 -22.89
C THR A 335 -11.56 6.28 -23.84
N VAL A 336 -11.39 5.96 -25.13
CA VAL A 336 -12.43 6.07 -26.16
C VAL A 336 -12.68 4.66 -26.72
N ARG A 337 -13.56 3.89 -26.07
CA ARG A 337 -13.87 2.53 -26.52
C ARG A 337 -14.36 2.52 -27.98
N LYS A 338 -13.53 1.97 -28.85
CA LYS A 338 -13.85 1.73 -30.23
C LYS A 338 -13.11 0.47 -30.67
N GLU A 339 -13.66 -0.68 -30.36
CA GLU A 339 -13.10 -1.95 -30.79
C GLU A 339 -13.04 -2.02 -32.31
N ASP A 340 -11.85 -2.27 -32.84
CA ASP A 340 -11.64 -2.57 -34.25
C ASP A 340 -11.43 -4.08 -34.44
N PRO A 341 -12.41 -4.77 -35.07
CA PRO A 341 -12.28 -6.20 -35.34
C PRO A 341 -11.06 -6.54 -36.21
N LYS A 342 -10.66 -5.63 -37.12
CA LYS A 342 -9.48 -5.85 -37.98
C LYS A 342 -8.18 -5.80 -37.17
N LEU A 343 -8.04 -4.84 -36.24
CA LEU A 343 -6.90 -4.74 -35.35
C LEU A 343 -6.83 -5.94 -34.41
N THR A 344 -7.99 -6.39 -33.92
CA THR A 344 -8.07 -7.63 -33.11
C THR A 344 -7.56 -8.84 -33.89
N GLU A 345 -7.98 -8.99 -35.13
CA GLU A 345 -7.53 -10.08 -36.01
C GLU A 345 -6.04 -9.96 -36.36
N GLU A 346 -5.55 -8.75 -36.62
CA GLU A 346 -4.12 -8.49 -36.84
C GLU A 346 -3.27 -8.95 -35.63
N TYR A 347 -3.70 -8.63 -34.40
CA TYR A 347 -3.03 -9.05 -33.16
C TYR A 347 -3.04 -10.58 -33.01
N LEU A 348 -4.16 -11.24 -33.29
CA LEU A 348 -4.26 -12.69 -33.24
C LEU A 348 -3.34 -13.37 -34.28
N ASN A 349 -3.28 -12.82 -35.49
CA ASN A 349 -2.41 -13.32 -36.55
C ASN A 349 -0.93 -13.20 -36.15
N ALA A 350 -0.54 -12.07 -35.57
CA ALA A 350 0.83 -11.88 -35.09
C ALA A 350 1.24 -12.90 -34.00
N ILE A 351 0.30 -13.20 -33.07
CA ILE A 351 0.50 -14.22 -32.03
C ILE A 351 0.62 -15.61 -32.68
N HIS A 352 -0.25 -15.93 -33.64
CA HIS A 352 -0.24 -17.21 -34.34
C HIS A 352 1.08 -17.39 -35.14
N ASP A 353 1.55 -16.37 -35.83
CA ASP A 353 2.79 -16.42 -36.61
C ASP A 353 4.02 -16.57 -35.68
N TYR A 354 3.99 -15.97 -34.50
CA TYR A 354 5.00 -16.22 -33.47
C TYR A 354 5.04 -17.72 -33.10
N TYR A 355 3.88 -18.34 -32.81
CA TYR A 355 3.84 -19.77 -32.49
C TYR A 355 4.35 -20.65 -33.65
N LYS A 356 4.01 -20.35 -34.88
CA LYS A 356 4.56 -21.06 -36.06
C LYS A 356 6.09 -20.92 -36.17
N SER A 357 6.66 -19.79 -35.76
CA SER A 357 8.10 -19.56 -35.78
C SER A 357 8.90 -20.37 -34.73
N LEU A 358 8.20 -21.02 -33.79
CA LEU A 358 8.80 -21.88 -32.78
C LEU A 358 8.97 -23.33 -33.25
N VAL A 359 8.22 -23.73 -34.28
CA VAL A 359 8.29 -25.04 -34.94
C VAL A 359 9.34 -24.99 -36.06
#